data_aaf9d017a8c2766256bfd010038ebe03
#
_entry.id   aaf9d017a8c2766256bfd010038ebe03
#
_cell.length_a   1.000
_cell.length_b   1.000
_cell.length_c   1.000
_cell.angle_alpha   90.00
_cell.angle_beta   90.00
_cell.angle_gamma   90.00
#
_symmetry.space_group_name_H-M   'P 1'
#
loop_
_entity.id
_entity.type
_entity.pdbx_description
1 polymer ?
#
loop_
_entity_poly.entity_id
_entity_poly.type
_entity_poly.pdbx_seq_one_letter_code
_entity_poly.pdbx_strand_id
1 'polypeptide(L)'
;MFNFFKKKNNNKKIVAYAKGKFIPITDVPDPIFSEKMMGDGVAILVEGDTIYAPCDAKVAMIATTFHAVGLNLADGTELLIHIGLETVNLNGKGFTPLVKADDEVKKGQPLMKVDLNVMKENNLELYTPLVVLNHDTHPFKDIHTGDNIEVGDDLIQFD
;
A
#
# COMPACT_ATOMS: atom_id res chain seq x y z
N MET A 1 24.54 -20.61 10.69
CA MET A 1 23.65 -19.74 11.34
C MET A 1 23.41 -18.44 10.62
N PHE A 2 24.41 -17.71 10.33
CA PHE A 2 24.19 -16.52 9.56
C PHE A 2 23.64 -16.81 8.17
N ASN A 3 23.64 -18.04 7.72
CA ASN A 3 23.07 -18.39 6.42
C ASN A 3 21.61 -18.07 6.30
N PHE A 4 20.88 -18.13 7.39
CA PHE A 4 19.47 -17.88 7.33
C PHE A 4 19.17 -16.41 7.04
N PHE A 5 20.11 -15.51 7.28
CA PHE A 5 19.92 -14.10 6.90
C PHE A 5 19.77 -13.95 5.40
N LYS A 6 20.60 -14.64 4.64
CA LYS A 6 20.52 -14.59 3.19
C LYS A 6 19.17 -15.06 2.71
N LYS A 7 18.66 -16.14 3.31
CA LYS A 7 17.37 -16.68 2.93
C LYS A 7 16.27 -15.68 3.18
N LYS A 8 16.29 -14.98 4.31
CA LYS A 8 15.30 -13.99 4.63
C LYS A 8 15.32 -12.87 3.62
N ASN A 9 16.51 -12.37 3.29
CA ASN A 9 16.64 -11.26 2.36
C ASN A 9 16.16 -11.66 0.97
N ASN A 10 16.44 -12.89 0.56
CA ASN A 10 16.05 -13.38 -0.75
C ASN A 10 14.56 -13.65 -0.88
N ASN A 11 13.86 -13.71 0.25
CA ASN A 11 12.45 -14.09 0.27
C ASN A 11 11.55 -12.97 0.79
N LYS A 12 12.02 -11.73 0.77
CA LYS A 12 11.22 -10.63 1.28
C LYS A 12 10.02 -10.41 0.38
N LYS A 13 8.86 -10.47 0.99
CA LYS A 13 7.58 -10.30 0.30
C LYS A 13 6.76 -9.22 0.97
N ILE A 14 5.94 -8.56 0.18
CA ILE A 14 4.91 -7.64 0.63
C ILE A 14 3.58 -8.32 0.36
N VAL A 15 2.69 -8.31 1.34
CA VAL A 15 1.37 -8.93 1.19
C VAL A 15 0.31 -7.88 0.94
N ALA A 16 -0.87 -8.33 0.52
CA ALA A 16 -1.98 -7.45 0.22
C ALA A 16 -2.41 -6.68 1.46
N TYR A 17 -2.59 -5.39 1.28
CA TYR A 17 -2.91 -4.42 2.33
C TYR A 17 -4.40 -4.10 2.38
N ALA A 18 -5.21 -4.74 1.54
CA ALA A 18 -6.65 -4.55 1.54
C ALA A 18 -7.29 -5.67 0.74
N LYS A 19 -8.60 -5.83 0.94
CA LYS A 19 -9.41 -6.75 0.15
C LYS A 19 -9.95 -5.99 -1.06
N GLY A 20 -9.93 -6.62 -2.22
CA GLY A 20 -10.50 -6.04 -3.43
C GLY A 20 -10.03 -6.74 -4.67
N LYS A 21 -9.70 -5.97 -5.70
CA LYS A 21 -9.22 -6.47 -6.97
C LYS A 21 -7.80 -6.00 -7.21
N PHE A 22 -6.94 -6.91 -7.64
CA PHE A 22 -5.56 -6.58 -7.99
C PHE A 22 -5.56 -5.78 -9.29
N ILE A 23 -4.85 -4.66 -9.30
CA ILE A 23 -4.73 -3.77 -10.45
C ILE A 23 -3.25 -3.57 -10.74
N PRO A 24 -2.76 -3.94 -11.92
CA PRO A 24 -1.40 -3.55 -12.31
C PRO A 24 -1.27 -2.02 -12.26
N ILE A 25 -0.11 -1.53 -11.86
CA ILE A 25 0.07 -0.07 -11.69
C ILE A 25 -0.23 0.69 -12.99
N THR A 26 0.08 0.09 -14.14
CA THR A 26 -0.16 0.71 -15.44
C THR A 26 -1.63 0.88 -15.77
N ASP A 27 -2.51 0.17 -15.07
CA ASP A 27 -3.96 0.22 -15.29
C ASP A 27 -4.67 1.18 -14.33
N VAL A 28 -3.95 1.81 -13.42
CA VAL A 28 -4.53 2.82 -12.53
C VAL A 28 -4.91 4.04 -13.36
N PRO A 29 -6.16 4.54 -13.24
CA PRO A 29 -6.61 5.66 -14.10
C PRO A 29 -6.11 7.02 -13.58
N ASP A 30 -4.82 7.15 -13.42
CA ASP A 30 -4.16 8.38 -13.01
C ASP A 30 -2.71 8.30 -13.50
N PRO A 31 -2.27 9.22 -14.38
CA PRO A 31 -0.93 9.16 -14.97
C PRO A 31 0.21 9.21 -13.94
N ILE A 32 -0.01 9.85 -12.79
CA ILE A 32 1.01 9.91 -11.73
C ILE A 32 1.42 8.50 -11.34
N PHE A 33 0.47 7.57 -11.30
CA PHE A 33 0.73 6.18 -10.94
C PHE A 33 0.97 5.30 -12.16
N SER A 34 0.13 5.41 -13.19
CA SER A 34 0.22 4.53 -14.35
C SER A 34 1.50 4.74 -15.16
N GLU A 35 2.07 5.94 -15.12
CA GLU A 35 3.33 6.25 -15.79
C GLU A 35 4.52 6.17 -14.84
N LYS A 36 4.30 5.66 -13.63
CA LYS A 36 5.35 5.40 -12.63
C LYS A 36 6.14 6.65 -12.25
N MET A 37 5.46 7.80 -12.21
CA MET A 37 6.11 9.08 -11.94
C MET A 37 6.65 9.16 -10.51
N MET A 38 6.02 8.46 -9.55
CA MET A 38 6.47 8.42 -8.16
C MET A 38 7.34 7.22 -7.86
N GLY A 39 7.29 6.21 -8.72
CA GLY A 39 7.99 4.96 -8.56
C GLY A 39 7.16 3.82 -9.12
N ASP A 40 7.71 2.62 -9.12
CA ASP A 40 6.99 1.44 -9.55
C ASP A 40 6.17 0.88 -8.39
N GLY A 41 5.14 0.12 -8.69
CA GLY A 41 4.28 -0.43 -7.66
C GLY A 41 3.19 -1.32 -8.22
N VAL A 42 2.16 -1.49 -7.42
CA VAL A 42 0.94 -2.22 -7.76
C VAL A 42 -0.23 -1.46 -7.16
N ALA A 43 -1.45 -1.88 -7.45
CA ALA A 43 -2.61 -1.25 -6.84
C ALA A 43 -3.67 -2.29 -6.49
N ILE A 44 -4.56 -1.92 -5.61
CA ILE A 44 -5.77 -2.68 -5.29
C ILE A 44 -6.95 -1.74 -5.44
N LEU A 45 -7.97 -2.17 -6.18
CA LEU A 45 -9.25 -1.49 -6.14
C LEU A 45 -9.98 -2.00 -4.91
N VAL A 46 -9.94 -1.21 -3.85
CA VAL A 46 -10.33 -1.64 -2.51
C VAL A 46 -11.84 -1.76 -2.40
N GLU A 47 -12.30 -2.88 -1.84
CA GLU A 47 -13.70 -3.16 -1.59
C GLU A 47 -14.00 -3.22 -0.09
N GLY A 48 -12.98 -3.37 0.74
CA GLY A 48 -13.14 -3.38 2.19
C GLY A 48 -13.03 -1.99 2.82
N ASP A 49 -13.19 -1.93 4.12
CA ASP A 49 -13.21 -0.66 4.86
C ASP A 49 -11.94 -0.40 5.68
N THR A 50 -10.91 -1.19 5.48
CA THR A 50 -9.69 -1.07 6.28
C THR A 50 -8.46 -1.32 5.41
N ILE A 51 -7.44 -0.50 5.64
CA ILE A 51 -6.12 -0.67 5.03
C ILE A 51 -5.20 -1.23 6.11
N TYR A 52 -4.43 -2.26 5.74
CA TYR A 52 -3.57 -3.01 6.68
C TYR A 52 -2.11 -2.88 6.28
N ALA A 53 -1.22 -3.06 7.25
CA ALA A 53 0.22 -3.04 6.96
C ALA A 53 0.59 -4.24 6.08
N PRO A 54 1.27 -3.99 4.95
CA PRO A 54 1.68 -5.08 4.04
C PRO A 54 2.92 -5.83 4.50
N CYS A 55 3.58 -5.32 5.52
CA CYS A 55 4.81 -5.89 6.07
C CYS A 55 5.11 -5.21 7.39
N ASP A 56 6.11 -5.73 8.12
CA ASP A 56 6.64 -5.03 9.29
C ASP A 56 7.33 -3.76 8.80
N ALA A 57 7.05 -2.64 9.46
CA ALA A 57 7.58 -1.35 9.02
C ALA A 57 7.44 -0.31 10.13
N LYS A 58 8.04 0.86 9.88
CA LYS A 58 7.83 2.05 10.70
C LYS A 58 7.01 3.04 9.88
N VAL A 59 6.00 3.64 10.50
CA VAL A 59 5.20 4.66 9.82
C VAL A 59 6.05 5.90 9.66
N ALA A 60 6.41 6.23 8.42
CA ALA A 60 7.23 7.39 8.12
C ALA A 60 6.41 8.67 8.15
N MET A 61 5.17 8.61 7.64
CA MET A 61 4.29 9.77 7.61
C MET A 61 2.85 9.32 7.37
N ILE A 62 1.94 10.18 7.78
CA ILE A 62 0.53 10.09 7.39
C ILE A 62 0.18 11.49 6.87
N ALA A 63 -0.38 11.56 5.67
CA ALA A 63 -0.76 12.84 5.09
C ALA A 63 -1.77 13.54 5.99
N THR A 64 -1.73 14.87 6.04
CA THR A 64 -2.62 15.65 6.90
C THR A 64 -4.10 15.42 6.59
N THR A 65 -4.41 15.01 5.36
CA THR A 65 -5.76 14.65 4.94
C THR A 65 -5.98 13.13 4.99
N PHE A 66 -5.09 12.38 5.60
CA PHE A 66 -5.19 10.95 5.92
C PHE A 66 -5.26 10.00 4.72
N HIS A 67 -5.18 10.51 3.50
CA HIS A 67 -5.34 9.68 2.30
C HIS A 67 -4.07 8.94 1.89
N ALA A 68 -2.95 9.16 2.56
CA ALA A 68 -1.70 8.50 2.21
C ALA A 68 -0.90 8.16 3.46
N VAL A 69 -0.25 6.98 3.42
CA VAL A 69 0.58 6.48 4.52
C VAL A 69 1.92 6.05 3.94
N GLY A 70 3.00 6.61 4.47
CA GLY A 70 4.35 6.21 4.11
C GLY A 70 4.90 5.23 5.13
N LEU A 71 5.59 4.22 4.65
CA LEU A 71 6.17 3.17 5.49
C LEU A 71 7.64 2.98 5.13
N ASN A 72 8.49 2.91 6.16
CA ASN A 72 9.92 2.60 5.97
C ASN A 72 10.19 1.21 6.52
N LEU A 73 10.80 0.37 5.70
CA LEU A 73 11.19 -0.97 6.09
C LEU A 73 12.61 -0.94 6.66
N ALA A 74 12.95 -1.97 7.44
CA ALA A 74 14.24 -2.04 8.11
C ALA A 74 15.43 -2.03 7.14
N ASP A 75 15.23 -2.53 5.92
CA ASP A 75 16.29 -2.59 4.90
C ASP A 75 16.40 -1.32 4.06
N GLY A 76 15.63 -0.28 4.39
CA GLY A 76 15.66 0.99 3.66
C GLY A 76 14.61 1.13 2.56
N THR A 77 13.82 0.10 2.29
CA THR A 77 12.73 0.21 1.32
C THR A 77 11.70 1.23 1.81
N GLU A 78 11.25 2.10 0.89
CA GLU A 78 10.26 3.14 1.20
C GLU A 78 8.99 2.88 0.41
N LEU A 79 7.89 2.69 1.12
CA LEU A 79 6.59 2.44 0.51
C LEU A 79 5.66 3.61 0.75
N LEU A 80 4.78 3.86 -0.23
CA LEU A 80 3.69 4.81 -0.08
C LEU A 80 2.39 4.11 -0.47
N ILE A 81 1.42 4.11 0.43
CA ILE A 81 0.07 3.64 0.14
C ILE A 81 -0.80 4.88 -0.02
N HIS A 82 -1.34 5.09 -1.23
CA HIS A 82 -2.18 6.24 -1.54
C HIS A 82 -3.62 5.75 -1.65
N ILE A 83 -4.44 6.10 -0.67
CA ILE A 83 -5.78 5.53 -0.51
C ILE A 83 -6.77 6.31 -1.36
N GLY A 84 -7.14 5.74 -2.50
CA GLY A 84 -7.96 6.41 -3.50
C GLY A 84 -7.16 7.38 -4.33
N LEU A 85 -7.74 7.91 -5.40
CA LEU A 85 -7.01 8.81 -6.32
C LEU A 85 -7.28 10.29 -6.05
N GLU A 86 -8.53 10.65 -5.77
CA GLU A 86 -8.90 12.05 -5.55
C GLU A 86 -9.35 12.31 -4.12
N THR A 87 -8.99 11.43 -3.22
CA THR A 87 -9.45 11.46 -1.83
C THR A 87 -8.84 12.59 -1.02
N VAL A 88 -7.78 13.23 -1.53
CA VAL A 88 -7.23 14.44 -0.91
C VAL A 88 -8.30 15.52 -0.81
N ASN A 89 -9.25 15.56 -1.74
CA ASN A 89 -10.30 16.57 -1.77
C ASN A 89 -11.34 16.39 -0.65
N LEU A 90 -11.31 15.27 0.06
CA LEU A 90 -12.20 15.03 1.18
C LEU A 90 -11.74 15.73 2.45
N ASN A 91 -10.52 16.27 2.47
CA ASN A 91 -9.93 16.96 3.63
C ASN A 91 -9.98 16.11 4.89
N GLY A 92 -9.74 14.80 4.74
CA GLY A 92 -9.72 13.85 5.86
C GLY A 92 -11.05 13.20 6.17
N LYS A 93 -12.13 13.68 5.57
CA LYS A 93 -13.45 13.10 5.82
C LYS A 93 -13.51 11.69 5.26
N GLY A 94 -14.01 10.77 6.06
CA GLY A 94 -14.11 9.37 5.66
C GLY A 94 -12.88 8.53 5.99
N PHE A 95 -11.87 9.13 6.61
CA PHE A 95 -10.65 8.41 7.02
C PHE A 95 -10.46 8.52 8.53
N THR A 96 -10.15 7.39 9.17
CA THR A 96 -9.81 7.36 10.60
C THR A 96 -8.47 6.64 10.73
N PRO A 97 -7.38 7.39 10.98
CA PRO A 97 -6.08 6.73 11.17
C PRO A 97 -6.06 5.93 12.46
N LEU A 98 -5.46 4.75 12.40
CA LEU A 98 -5.34 3.84 13.54
C LEU A 98 -3.91 3.81 14.07
N VAL A 99 -3.01 4.50 13.39
CA VAL A 99 -1.59 4.64 13.76
C VAL A 99 -1.18 6.08 13.53
N LYS A 100 0.01 6.43 13.99
CA LYS A 100 0.58 7.76 13.78
C LYS A 100 2.03 7.65 13.33
N ALA A 101 2.59 8.76 12.87
CA ALA A 101 3.99 8.81 12.46
C ALA A 101 4.88 8.29 13.59
N ASP A 102 5.94 7.57 13.20
CA ASP A 102 6.93 6.94 14.08
C ASP A 102 6.46 5.67 14.77
N ASP A 103 5.19 5.28 14.65
CA ASP A 103 4.73 3.98 15.16
C ASP A 103 5.40 2.85 14.40
N GLU A 104 5.74 1.77 15.12
CA GLU A 104 6.14 0.53 14.48
C GLU A 104 4.92 -0.34 14.29
N VAL A 105 4.77 -0.91 13.10
CA VAL A 105 3.63 -1.74 12.75
C VAL A 105 4.08 -3.11 12.31
N LYS A 106 3.22 -4.09 12.52
CA LYS A 106 3.44 -5.47 12.10
C LYS A 106 2.58 -5.78 10.89
N LYS A 107 3.07 -6.68 10.06
CA LYS A 107 2.30 -7.18 8.91
C LYS A 107 0.88 -7.57 9.36
N GLY A 108 -0.12 -7.05 8.66
CA GLY A 108 -1.53 -7.32 8.98
C GLY A 108 -2.15 -6.40 10.01
N GLN A 109 -1.39 -5.49 10.59
CA GLN A 109 -1.93 -4.55 11.55
C GLN A 109 -2.78 -3.49 10.82
N PRO A 110 -3.98 -3.16 11.32
CA PRO A 110 -4.79 -2.10 10.70
C PRO A 110 -4.11 -0.74 10.77
N LEU A 111 -4.11 -0.02 9.65
CA LEU A 111 -3.50 1.30 9.54
C LEU A 111 -4.53 2.42 9.44
N MET A 112 -5.61 2.18 8.70
CA MET A 112 -6.58 3.22 8.37
C MET A 112 -7.96 2.61 8.19
N LYS A 113 -8.98 3.22 8.80
CA LYS A 113 -10.38 2.87 8.52
C LYS A 113 -10.90 3.82 7.47
N VAL A 114 -11.69 3.29 6.56
CA VAL A 114 -12.30 4.05 5.47
C VAL A 114 -13.82 3.94 5.58
N ASP A 115 -14.50 5.08 5.53
CA ASP A 115 -15.96 5.10 5.53
C ASP A 115 -16.42 4.96 4.07
N LEU A 116 -16.88 3.76 3.73
CA LEU A 116 -17.28 3.45 2.35
C LEU A 116 -18.51 4.26 1.91
N ASN A 117 -19.35 4.70 2.86
CA ASN A 117 -20.49 5.55 2.52
C ASN A 117 -20.04 6.93 2.04
N VAL A 118 -19.02 7.49 2.68
CA VAL A 118 -18.45 8.78 2.26
C VAL A 118 -17.89 8.66 0.86
N MET A 119 -17.19 7.57 0.56
CA MET A 119 -16.63 7.34 -0.78
C MET A 119 -17.73 7.25 -1.82
N LYS A 120 -18.79 6.50 -1.51
CA LYS A 120 -19.92 6.33 -2.41
C LYS A 120 -20.65 7.65 -2.65
N GLU A 121 -20.87 8.44 -1.60
CA GLU A 121 -21.53 9.74 -1.70
C GLU A 121 -20.78 10.72 -2.58
N ASN A 122 -19.46 10.56 -2.65
CA ASN A 122 -18.58 11.43 -3.45
C ASN A 122 -18.21 10.80 -4.80
N ASN A 123 -18.82 9.67 -5.14
CA ASN A 123 -18.56 8.95 -6.39
C ASN A 123 -17.09 8.58 -6.58
N LEU A 124 -16.44 8.17 -5.48
CA LEU A 124 -15.02 7.81 -5.50
C LEU A 124 -14.86 6.30 -5.48
N GLU A 125 -14.09 5.79 -6.42
CA GLU A 125 -13.62 4.42 -6.40
C GLU A 125 -12.25 4.41 -5.73
N LEU A 126 -11.99 3.37 -4.93
CA LEU A 126 -10.79 3.32 -4.12
C LEU A 126 -9.66 2.57 -4.82
N TYR A 127 -9.23 3.06 -5.98
CA TYR A 127 -7.95 2.64 -6.54
C TYR A 127 -6.87 3.08 -5.57
N THR A 128 -6.18 2.11 -4.98
CA THR A 128 -5.24 2.38 -3.90
C THR A 128 -3.86 1.84 -4.26
N PRO A 129 -3.02 2.67 -4.90
CA PRO A 129 -1.67 2.26 -5.25
C PRO A 129 -0.78 2.06 -4.02
N LEU A 130 0.10 1.07 -4.10
CA LEU A 130 1.25 0.91 -3.23
C LEU A 130 2.47 1.13 -4.11
N VAL A 131 3.22 2.18 -3.83
CA VAL A 131 4.39 2.58 -4.62
C VAL A 131 5.65 2.31 -3.82
N VAL A 132 6.65 1.70 -4.48
CA VAL A 132 8.00 1.57 -3.94
C VAL A 132 8.75 2.81 -4.42
N LEU A 133 8.92 3.79 -3.53
CA LEU A 133 9.47 5.09 -3.90
C LEU A 133 10.92 4.99 -4.37
N ASN A 134 11.69 4.10 -3.77
CA ASN A 134 13.09 3.87 -4.13
C ASN A 134 13.28 2.53 -4.84
N HIS A 135 12.40 2.24 -5.80
CA HIS A 135 12.42 0.98 -6.53
C HIS A 135 13.73 0.76 -7.32
N ASP A 136 14.42 1.82 -7.67
CA ASP A 136 15.69 1.71 -8.40
C ASP A 136 16.71 0.87 -7.63
N THR A 137 16.74 1.00 -6.32
CA THR A 137 17.64 0.24 -5.46
C THR A 137 16.94 -0.92 -4.76
N HIS A 138 15.62 -1.03 -4.92
CA HIS A 138 14.81 -2.08 -4.30
C HIS A 138 13.85 -2.67 -5.34
N PRO A 139 14.39 -3.30 -6.39
CA PRO A 139 13.54 -3.85 -7.45
C PRO A 139 12.70 -5.03 -6.95
N PHE A 140 11.55 -5.19 -7.55
CA PHE A 140 10.59 -6.22 -7.16
C PHE A 140 9.85 -6.73 -8.38
N LYS A 141 9.07 -7.80 -8.17
CA LYS A 141 8.17 -8.32 -9.19
C LYS A 141 6.82 -8.64 -8.56
N ASP A 142 5.77 -8.57 -9.35
CA ASP A 142 4.44 -9.00 -8.94
C ASP A 142 4.42 -10.52 -8.85
N ILE A 143 3.79 -11.03 -7.80
CA ILE A 143 3.65 -12.48 -7.63
C ILE A 143 2.19 -12.89 -7.41
N HIS A 144 1.29 -11.92 -7.32
CA HIS A 144 -0.13 -12.24 -7.19
C HIS A 144 -0.69 -12.71 -8.54
N THR A 145 -1.55 -13.72 -8.50
CA THR A 145 -2.23 -14.23 -9.68
C THR A 145 -3.74 -14.13 -9.48
N GLY A 146 -4.45 -13.79 -10.56
CA GLY A 146 -5.91 -13.61 -10.52
C GLY A 146 -6.31 -12.18 -10.20
N ASP A 147 -7.61 -11.93 -10.30
CA ASP A 147 -8.16 -10.59 -10.11
C ASP A 147 -8.51 -10.28 -8.66
N ASN A 148 -9.09 -11.25 -7.95
CA ASN A 148 -9.50 -11.04 -6.57
C ASN A 148 -8.32 -11.19 -5.63
N ILE A 149 -8.28 -10.36 -4.59
CA ILE A 149 -7.21 -10.40 -3.61
C ILE A 149 -7.79 -10.22 -2.20
N GLU A 150 -7.25 -10.99 -1.26
CA GLU A 150 -7.62 -10.90 0.15
C GLU A 150 -6.46 -10.35 0.95
N VAL A 151 -6.76 -9.73 2.09
CA VAL A 151 -5.71 -9.23 2.99
C VAL A 151 -4.75 -10.37 3.32
N GLY A 152 -3.46 -10.13 3.18
CA GLY A 152 -2.45 -11.11 3.49
C GLY A 152 -2.01 -12.00 2.34
N ASP A 153 -2.71 -11.96 1.20
CA ASP A 153 -2.25 -12.68 0.01
C ASP A 153 -0.89 -12.14 -0.44
N ASP A 154 -0.05 -13.01 -0.99
CA ASP A 154 1.23 -12.57 -1.56
C ASP A 154 0.98 -11.56 -2.68
N LEU A 155 1.73 -10.48 -2.70
CA LEU A 155 1.51 -9.39 -3.63
C LEU A 155 2.74 -9.12 -4.51
N ILE A 156 3.86 -8.79 -3.89
CA ILE A 156 5.13 -8.55 -4.61
C ILE A 156 6.27 -9.21 -3.84
N GLN A 157 7.35 -9.46 -4.57
CA GLN A 157 8.55 -10.04 -3.98
C GLN A 157 9.76 -9.24 -4.43
N PHE A 158 10.59 -8.84 -3.48
CA PHE A 158 11.82 -8.12 -3.77
C PHE A 158 12.92 -9.08 -4.19
N ASP A 159 13.80 -8.59 -5.02
CA ASP A 159 14.97 -9.35 -5.48
C ASP A 159 15.95 -9.63 -4.36
#